data_5871fd9ba452c3eeafc72b6812aa50d8
#
_entry.id   5871fd9ba452c3eeafc72b6812aa50d8
#
_cell.length_a   1.000
_cell.length_b   1.000
_cell.length_c   1.000
_cell.angle_alpha   90.00
_cell.angle_beta   90.00
_cell.angle_gamma   90.00
#
_symmetry.space_group_name_H-M   'P 1'
#
loop_
_entity.id
_entity.type
_entity.pdbx_description
1 polymer ?
#
loop_
_entity_poly.entity_id
_entity_poly.type
_entity_poly.pdbx_seq_one_letter_code
_entity_poly.pdbx_strand_id
1 'polypeptide(L)'
;MPFPLLIVPLLALKGALVGRFVYRDRLRARADRQFRCSVNRGPGSTGHIHMTVGTRDLVVYYESSPTADFVVSRRGMKWVSGDPVDVTDEDLKLIHATLSAWAQARGSTVVGFDA
;
A
#
# COMPACT_ATOMS: atom_id res chain seq x y z
N MET A 1 38.11 23.48 18.78
CA MET A 1 38.32 22.06 18.52
C MET A 1 37.61 21.66 17.23
N PRO A 2 38.33 21.21 16.21
CA PRO A 2 37.69 20.88 14.94
C PRO A 2 36.95 19.55 14.94
N PHE A 3 37.24 18.61 15.83
CA PHE A 3 36.67 17.28 15.83
C PHE A 3 35.15 17.22 16.02
N PRO A 4 34.53 17.93 16.96
CA PRO A 4 33.06 17.90 17.10
C PRO A 4 32.34 18.47 15.88
N LEU A 5 32.95 19.45 15.21
CA LEU A 5 32.38 20.08 14.03
C LEU A 5 32.41 19.16 12.80
N LEU A 6 33.37 18.23 12.72
CA LEU A 6 33.46 17.26 11.62
C LEU A 6 32.57 16.05 11.83
N ILE A 7 32.35 15.62 13.07
CA ILE A 7 31.58 14.44 13.41
C ILE A 7 30.10 14.72 13.39
N VAL A 8 29.65 15.89 13.87
CA VAL A 8 28.23 16.27 13.96
C VAL A 8 27.52 16.21 12.61
N PRO A 9 28.05 16.74 11.48
CA PRO A 9 27.36 16.62 10.19
C PRO A 9 27.18 15.17 9.71
N LEU A 10 28.15 14.30 9.97
CA LEU A 10 28.06 12.88 9.61
C LEU A 10 26.99 12.15 10.43
N LEU A 11 26.90 12.41 11.72
CA LEU A 11 25.89 11.86 12.59
C LEU A 11 24.49 12.37 12.21
N ALA A 12 24.38 13.66 11.88
CA ALA A 12 23.12 14.23 11.41
C ALA A 12 22.65 13.60 10.09
N LEU A 13 23.58 13.32 9.17
CA LEU A 13 23.25 12.65 7.90
C LEU A 13 22.76 11.21 8.12
N LYS A 14 23.40 10.44 8.97
CA LYS A 14 22.96 9.10 9.35
C LYS A 14 21.59 9.13 10.02
N GLY A 15 21.37 10.06 10.93
CA GLY A 15 20.08 10.25 11.60
C GLY A 15 18.97 10.60 10.63
N ALA A 16 19.25 11.46 9.63
CA ALA A 16 18.28 11.82 8.59
C ALA A 16 17.89 10.62 7.73
N LEU A 17 18.84 9.77 7.34
CA LEU A 17 18.55 8.55 6.55
C LEU A 17 17.71 7.55 7.33
N VAL A 18 18.08 7.26 8.57
CA VAL A 18 17.30 6.38 9.46
C VAL A 18 15.90 6.95 9.69
N GLY A 19 15.80 8.26 9.91
CA GLY A 19 14.52 8.95 10.08
C GLY A 19 13.60 8.82 8.87
N ARG A 20 14.13 8.84 7.64
CA ARG A 20 13.35 8.64 6.41
C ARG A 20 12.75 7.25 6.34
N PHE A 21 13.50 6.20 6.64
CA PHE A 21 13.00 4.83 6.65
C PHE A 21 11.90 4.63 7.70
N VAL A 22 12.12 5.11 8.91
CA VAL A 22 11.13 5.04 10.00
C VAL A 22 9.87 5.83 9.63
N TYR A 23 10.00 6.99 9.01
CA TYR A 23 8.88 7.82 8.58
C TYR A 23 8.04 7.12 7.50
N ARG A 24 8.68 6.50 6.50
CA ARG A 24 7.98 5.74 5.46
C ARG A 24 7.20 4.56 6.04
N ASP A 25 7.80 3.80 6.95
CA ASP A 25 7.14 2.67 7.59
C ASP A 25 5.94 3.13 8.43
N ARG A 26 6.06 4.26 9.12
CA ARG A 26 4.95 4.86 9.87
C ARG A 26 3.83 5.34 8.97
N LEU A 27 4.15 5.96 7.83
CA LEU A 27 3.16 6.39 6.85
C LEU A 27 2.39 5.20 6.30
N ARG A 28 3.07 4.13 5.92
CA ARG A 28 2.45 2.91 5.42
C ARG A 28 1.54 2.28 6.46
N ALA A 29 2.02 2.11 7.68
CA ALA A 29 1.24 1.55 8.78
C ALA A 29 0.02 2.41 9.10
N ARG A 30 0.17 3.72 9.10
CA ARG A 30 -0.93 4.67 9.32
C ARG A 30 -1.98 4.59 8.21
N ALA A 31 -1.55 4.57 6.95
CA ALA A 31 -2.44 4.44 5.80
C ALA A 31 -3.18 3.10 5.83
N ASP A 32 -2.48 2.01 6.12
CA ASP A 32 -3.07 0.68 6.22
C ASP A 32 -4.17 0.63 7.28
N ARG A 33 -3.97 1.27 8.42
CA ARG A 33 -5.00 1.36 9.47
C ARG A 33 -6.16 2.28 9.06
N GLN A 34 -5.86 3.43 8.48
CA GLN A 34 -6.86 4.42 8.09
C GLN A 34 -7.84 3.88 7.06
N PHE A 35 -7.32 3.17 6.06
CA PHE A 35 -8.11 2.62 4.96
C PHE A 35 -8.49 1.16 5.16
N ARG A 36 -8.13 0.56 6.29
CA ARG A 36 -8.35 -0.85 6.59
C ARG A 36 -7.86 -1.78 5.47
N CYS A 37 -6.67 -1.46 4.96
CA CYS A 37 -5.99 -2.24 3.95
C CYS A 37 -4.78 -2.92 4.55
N SER A 38 -4.57 -4.19 4.25
CA SER A 38 -3.36 -4.92 4.63
C SER A 38 -2.81 -5.67 3.43
N VAL A 39 -1.49 -5.67 3.30
CA VAL A 39 -0.80 -6.33 2.19
C VAL A 39 -0.22 -7.64 2.69
N ASN A 40 -0.60 -8.75 2.05
CA ASN A 40 -0.04 -10.06 2.29
C ASN A 40 0.78 -10.47 1.08
N ARG A 41 2.10 -10.45 1.22
CA ARG A 41 3.01 -10.82 0.14
C ARG A 41 3.03 -12.33 -0.05
N GLY A 42 2.86 -12.76 -1.29
CA GLY A 42 3.00 -14.14 -1.70
C GLY A 42 4.38 -14.41 -2.32
N PRO A 43 4.54 -15.56 -2.98
CA PRO A 43 5.79 -15.90 -3.65
C PRO A 43 6.04 -14.97 -4.85
N GLY A 44 7.31 -14.61 -5.03
CA GLY A 44 7.71 -13.72 -6.13
C GLY A 44 7.19 -12.30 -5.97
N SER A 45 6.66 -11.74 -7.05
CA SER A 45 6.13 -10.37 -7.10
C SER A 45 4.61 -10.31 -6.99
N THR A 46 3.98 -11.32 -6.39
CA THR A 46 2.53 -11.42 -6.25
C THR A 46 2.10 -11.39 -4.79
N GLY A 47 0.81 -11.25 -4.56
CA GLY A 47 0.23 -11.28 -3.23
C GLY A 47 -1.22 -10.88 -3.25
N HIS A 48 -1.73 -10.54 -2.07
CA HIS A 48 -3.12 -10.13 -1.89
C HIS A 48 -3.18 -8.86 -1.03
N ILE A 49 -4.11 -8.00 -1.36
CA ILE A 49 -4.50 -6.87 -0.53
C ILE A 49 -5.84 -7.22 0.09
N HIS A 50 -5.91 -7.20 1.42
CA HIS A 50 -7.15 -7.32 2.16
C HIS A 50 -7.64 -5.93 2.51
N MET A 51 -8.88 -5.60 2.14
CA MET A 51 -9.44 -4.29 2.40
C MET A 51 -10.91 -4.37 2.81
N THR A 52 -11.36 -3.37 3.55
CA THR A 52 -12.76 -3.20 3.90
C THR A 52 -13.34 -2.09 3.05
N VAL A 53 -14.40 -2.38 2.33
CA VAL A 53 -15.13 -1.43 1.49
C VAL A 53 -16.55 -1.31 2.05
N GLY A 54 -16.83 -0.17 2.70
CA GLY A 54 -18.06 -0.03 3.48
C GLY A 54 -18.05 -0.98 4.67
N THR A 55 -18.98 -1.95 4.68
CA THR A 55 -19.07 -2.99 5.72
C THR A 55 -18.63 -4.37 5.22
N ARG A 56 -18.09 -4.45 4.02
CA ARG A 56 -17.73 -5.71 3.35
C ARG A 56 -16.23 -5.84 3.22
N ASP A 57 -15.73 -7.04 3.44
CA ASP A 57 -14.32 -7.36 3.27
C ASP A 57 -14.04 -7.89 1.87
N LEU A 58 -12.97 -7.40 1.26
CA LEU A 58 -12.54 -7.72 -0.09
C LEU A 58 -11.10 -8.23 -0.07
N VAL A 59 -10.82 -9.23 -0.88
CA VAL A 59 -9.48 -9.69 -1.19
C VAL A 59 -9.16 -9.34 -2.63
N VAL A 60 -8.03 -8.64 -2.84
CA VAL A 60 -7.57 -8.24 -4.16
C VAL A 60 -6.22 -8.89 -4.43
N TYR A 61 -6.18 -9.73 -5.46
CA TYR A 61 -4.90 -10.27 -5.95
C TYR A 61 -4.13 -9.17 -6.68
N TYR A 62 -2.83 -9.10 -6.45
CA TYR A 62 -1.96 -8.15 -7.15
C TYR A 62 -0.71 -8.81 -7.70
N GLU A 63 -0.15 -8.17 -8.72
CA GLU A 63 1.19 -8.41 -9.22
C GLU A 63 1.98 -7.12 -9.17
N SER A 64 3.26 -7.19 -8.82
CA SER A 64 4.14 -6.01 -8.89
C SER A 64 4.77 -5.92 -10.27
N SER A 65 4.96 -4.70 -10.75
CA SER A 65 5.65 -4.42 -12.01
C SER A 65 6.77 -3.40 -11.79
N PRO A 66 7.67 -3.19 -12.78
CA PRO A 66 8.69 -2.14 -12.66
C PRO A 66 8.14 -0.73 -12.48
N THR A 67 6.89 -0.48 -12.88
CA THR A 67 6.26 0.85 -12.86
C THR A 67 5.19 1.01 -11.78
N ALA A 68 4.75 -0.09 -11.15
CA ALA A 68 3.71 -0.06 -10.13
C ALA A 68 3.99 -1.09 -9.04
N ASP A 69 3.78 -0.70 -7.80
CA ASP A 69 3.93 -1.60 -6.65
C ASP A 69 2.85 -2.68 -6.66
N PHE A 70 1.64 -2.29 -7.04
CA PHE A 70 0.49 -3.18 -7.11
C PHE A 70 -0.25 -2.98 -8.43
N VAL A 71 -0.30 -4.01 -9.25
CA VAL A 71 -1.17 -4.05 -10.43
C VAL A 71 -2.35 -4.95 -10.09
N VAL A 72 -3.53 -4.38 -10.09
CA VAL A 72 -4.77 -5.06 -9.70
C VAL A 72 -5.74 -5.11 -10.85
N SER A 73 -6.56 -6.17 -10.92
CA SER A 73 -7.59 -6.32 -11.91
C SER A 73 -8.88 -6.78 -11.25
N ARG A 74 -10.01 -6.50 -11.90
CA ARG A 74 -11.33 -6.92 -11.43
C ARG A 74 -11.42 -8.43 -11.22
N ARG A 75 -10.78 -9.21 -12.07
CA ARG A 75 -10.75 -10.68 -11.99
C ARG A 75 -10.10 -11.21 -10.72
N GLY A 76 -9.17 -10.45 -10.15
CA GLY A 76 -8.50 -10.80 -8.90
C GLY A 76 -9.22 -10.34 -7.65
N MET A 77 -10.39 -9.74 -7.77
CA MET A 77 -11.16 -9.20 -6.64
C MET A 77 -12.26 -10.18 -6.23
N LYS A 78 -12.30 -10.50 -4.93
CA LYS A 78 -13.31 -11.40 -4.36
C LYS A 78 -13.80 -10.88 -3.02
N TRP A 79 -15.10 -10.88 -2.82
CA TRP A 79 -15.70 -10.62 -1.52
C TRP A 79 -15.45 -11.81 -0.59
N VAL A 80 -15.07 -11.53 0.64
CA VAL A 80 -14.75 -12.56 1.64
C VAL A 80 -16.01 -13.17 2.24
N SER A 81 -17.08 -12.39 2.36
CA SER A 81 -18.33 -12.85 2.96
C SER A 81 -19.18 -13.69 1.97
N GLY A 82 -19.47 -14.88 2.35
CA GLY A 82 -20.35 -15.97 1.98
C GLY A 82 -21.22 -15.97 0.74
N ASP A 83 -21.68 -14.87 0.20
CA ASP A 83 -22.40 -14.83 -1.07
C ASP A 83 -21.42 -14.48 -2.18
N PRO A 84 -21.29 -15.34 -3.22
CA PRO A 84 -20.43 -15.05 -4.36
C PRO A 84 -21.09 -14.00 -5.27
N VAL A 85 -21.25 -12.79 -4.76
CA VAL A 85 -21.69 -11.66 -5.56
C VAL A 85 -20.45 -11.08 -6.24
N ASP A 86 -20.48 -11.02 -7.55
CA ASP A 86 -19.42 -10.40 -8.32
C ASP A 86 -19.27 -8.93 -7.96
N VAL A 87 -18.06 -8.41 -8.13
CA VAL A 87 -17.79 -6.99 -7.98
C VAL A 87 -18.52 -6.24 -9.09
N THR A 88 -19.44 -5.38 -8.70
CA THR A 88 -20.21 -4.56 -9.66
C THR A 88 -19.39 -3.38 -10.15
N ASP A 89 -19.86 -2.70 -11.21
CA ASP A 89 -19.17 -1.49 -11.71
C ASP A 89 -19.13 -0.37 -10.66
N GLU A 90 -20.17 -0.23 -9.86
CA GLU A 90 -20.22 0.75 -8.76
C GLU A 90 -19.22 0.38 -7.65
N ASP A 91 -19.18 -0.91 -7.28
CA ASP A 91 -18.20 -1.43 -6.34
C ASP A 91 -16.78 -1.16 -6.85
N LEU A 92 -16.51 -1.39 -8.14
CA LEU A 92 -15.22 -1.19 -8.75
C LEU A 92 -14.75 0.27 -8.67
N LYS A 93 -15.66 1.21 -8.90
CA LYS A 93 -15.35 2.65 -8.74
C LYS A 93 -14.93 2.98 -7.31
N LEU A 94 -15.65 2.45 -6.34
CA LEU A 94 -15.35 2.67 -4.92
C LEU A 94 -14.03 1.99 -4.53
N ILE A 95 -13.78 0.78 -5.01
CA ILE A 95 -12.54 0.05 -4.78
C ILE A 95 -11.35 0.81 -5.38
N HIS A 96 -11.45 1.27 -6.61
CA HIS A 96 -10.39 2.06 -7.25
C HIS A 96 -10.13 3.36 -6.49
N ALA A 97 -11.16 4.08 -6.09
CA ALA A 97 -11.02 5.30 -5.32
C ALA A 97 -10.33 5.05 -3.97
N THR A 98 -10.72 3.99 -3.29
CA THR A 98 -10.13 3.60 -1.99
C THR A 98 -8.67 3.19 -2.14
N LEU A 99 -8.34 2.35 -3.12
CA LEU A 99 -6.97 1.93 -3.40
C LEU A 99 -6.08 3.11 -3.78
N SER A 100 -6.58 4.03 -4.60
CA SER A 100 -5.84 5.23 -5.00
C SER A 100 -5.55 6.14 -3.81
N ALA A 101 -6.55 6.38 -2.95
CA ALA A 101 -6.39 7.18 -1.75
C ALA A 101 -5.44 6.51 -0.74
N TRP A 102 -5.55 5.21 -0.56
CA TRP A 102 -4.66 4.43 0.28
C TRP A 102 -3.21 4.48 -0.21
N ALA A 103 -3.00 4.28 -1.51
CA ALA A 103 -1.67 4.35 -2.12
C ALA A 103 -1.04 5.74 -1.93
N GLN A 104 -1.82 6.79 -2.14
CA GLN A 104 -1.38 8.17 -1.93
C GLN A 104 -1.01 8.44 -0.47
N ALA A 105 -1.81 7.94 0.46
CA ALA A 105 -1.55 8.09 1.90
C ALA A 105 -0.29 7.34 2.36
N ARG A 106 0.10 6.27 1.67
CA ARG A 106 1.35 5.53 1.94
C ARG A 106 2.61 6.28 1.48
N GLY A 107 2.46 7.33 0.67
CA GLY A 107 3.56 8.15 0.16
C GLY A 107 3.99 7.74 -1.25
N SER A 108 4.95 6.84 -1.38
CA SER A 108 5.55 6.47 -2.67
C SER A 108 4.94 5.22 -3.32
N THR A 109 3.76 4.79 -2.89
CA THR A 109 3.10 3.59 -3.43
C THR A 109 2.32 3.91 -4.69
N VAL A 110 2.51 3.11 -5.73
CA VAL A 110 1.83 3.24 -7.02
C VAL A 110 0.94 2.02 -7.24
N VAL A 111 -0.34 2.27 -7.51
CA VAL A 111 -1.31 1.23 -7.87
C VAL A 111 -1.69 1.40 -9.34
N GLY A 112 -1.51 0.34 -10.13
CA GLY A 112 -1.97 0.25 -11.51
C GLY A 112 -3.25 -0.57 -11.59
N PHE A 113 -4.18 -0.14 -12.41
CA PHE A 113 -5.45 -0.84 -12.64
C PHE A 113 -5.44 -1.44 -14.04
N ASP A 114 -5.57 -2.76 -14.09
CA ASP A 114 -5.74 -3.50 -15.33
C ASP A 114 -7.21 -3.88 -15.51
N ALA A 115 -7.66 -3.99 -16.72
CA ALA A 115 -9.07 -4.21 -17.04
C ALA A 115 -9.63 -5.58 -16.59
#